data_67ff9710c00f8332b606231c754a0937
#
_entry.id   67ff9710c00f8332b606231c754a0937
#
_cell.length_a   1.000
_cell.length_b   1.000
_cell.length_c   1.000
_cell.angle_alpha   90.00
_cell.angle_beta   90.00
_cell.angle_gamma   90.00
#
_symmetry.space_group_name_H-M   'P 1'
#
loop_
_entity.id
_entity.type
_entity.pdbx_description
1 polymer ?
#
loop_
_entity_poly.entity_id
_entity_poly.type
_entity_poly.pdbx_seq_one_letter_code
_entity_poly.pdbx_strand_id
1 'polypeptide(L)'
;MDEKRVQKLNPALLTESFKNYQMITSLYQYSKLLRGSEDLAAYFSPAENPFEAREEKGKVLNGIVKNGKFLRFELEDFSRTLIPEYLYRRPPGANGTNTVPTLYVNTKDPDKTSKKIRQSMVNYSLDFIPEEDLETAIQIFEEYEFNKDFYYIITFSIDGKYFGEFEKYQIVFEEEAYKKYYQKNYGKTRKENQLCALTNKPATVYGFVDTLGFTVDSESFRRNSFDANKAYTMFPVSEEAVPILEGARGILLSRLSAHFFGSLKYALIPHIIFQPDLSVA
;
A
#
# COMPACT_ATOMS: atom_id res chain seq x y z
N MET A 1 10.25 15.66 27.37
CA MET A 1 9.11 14.98 28.06
C MET A 1 9.46 14.99 29.53
N ASP A 2 8.64 15.61 30.39
CA ASP A 2 8.96 15.83 31.80
C ASP A 2 8.92 14.47 32.54
N GLU A 3 10.05 14.04 33.08
CA GLU A 3 10.17 12.75 33.83
C GLU A 3 9.14 12.59 34.95
N LYS A 4 8.67 13.67 35.54
CA LYS A 4 7.61 13.67 36.57
C LYS A 4 6.23 13.28 36.03
N ARG A 5 5.98 13.35 34.73
CA ARG A 5 4.72 12.89 34.10
C ARG A 5 4.72 11.39 33.79
N VAL A 6 5.89 10.80 33.57
CA VAL A 6 6.04 9.36 33.29
C VAL A 6 5.77 8.51 34.54
N GLN A 7 6.11 9.03 35.74
CA GLN A 7 5.90 8.29 37.00
C GLN A 7 4.43 8.11 37.43
N LYS A 8 3.47 8.79 36.77
CA LYS A 8 2.03 8.62 37.04
C LYS A 8 1.32 7.64 36.10
N LEU A 9 2.02 7.04 35.15
CA LEU A 9 1.47 6.00 34.28
C LEU A 9 1.50 4.65 35.02
N ASN A 10 0.36 3.95 34.97
CA ASN A 10 0.27 2.61 35.55
C ASN A 10 1.40 1.73 34.99
N PRO A 11 2.29 1.17 35.87
CA PRO A 11 3.42 0.36 35.43
C PRO A 11 3.03 -0.83 34.54
N ALA A 12 1.83 -1.40 34.74
CA ALA A 12 1.32 -2.49 33.92
C ALA A 12 1.03 -2.05 32.48
N LEU A 13 0.47 -0.84 32.27
CA LEU A 13 0.23 -0.28 30.94
C LEU A 13 1.53 0.08 30.21
N LEU A 14 2.54 0.55 30.94
CA LEU A 14 3.87 0.79 30.38
C LEU A 14 4.52 -0.53 29.94
N THR A 15 4.38 -1.59 30.73
CA THR A 15 4.95 -2.91 30.44
C THR A 15 4.30 -3.54 29.21
N GLU A 16 2.98 -3.42 29.03
CA GLU A 16 2.29 -3.90 27.81
C GLU A 16 2.65 -3.07 26.56
N SER A 17 2.68 -1.76 26.68
CA SER A 17 3.13 -0.92 25.57
C SER A 17 4.56 -1.25 25.15
N PHE A 18 5.48 -1.41 26.10
CA PHE A 18 6.86 -1.80 25.83
C PHE A 18 6.96 -3.18 25.16
N LYS A 19 6.18 -4.16 25.58
CA LYS A 19 6.14 -5.49 24.96
C LYS A 19 5.68 -5.41 23.51
N ASN A 20 4.67 -4.59 23.21
CA ASN A 20 4.16 -4.41 21.84
C ASN A 20 5.18 -3.71 20.95
N TYR A 21 5.90 -2.69 21.44
CA TYR A 21 6.99 -2.04 20.71
C TYR A 21 8.16 -3.00 20.44
N GLN A 22 8.56 -3.81 21.41
CA GLN A 22 9.61 -4.82 21.22
C GLN A 22 9.23 -5.81 20.11
N MET A 23 7.99 -6.23 20.06
CA MET A 23 7.47 -7.15 19.05
C MET A 23 7.57 -6.57 17.64
N ILE A 24 7.15 -5.32 17.46
CA ILE A 24 7.23 -4.62 16.17
C ILE A 24 8.69 -4.38 15.76
N THR A 25 9.52 -3.97 16.72
CA THR A 25 10.97 -3.78 16.49
C THR A 25 11.66 -5.08 16.10
N SER A 26 11.35 -6.18 16.78
CA SER A 26 11.89 -7.51 16.44
C SER A 26 11.46 -7.95 15.05
N LEU A 27 10.22 -7.70 14.67
CA LEU A 27 9.70 -8.02 13.35
C LEU A 27 10.37 -7.18 12.25
N TYR A 28 10.58 -5.90 12.50
CA TYR A 28 11.33 -4.99 11.63
C TYR A 28 12.77 -5.49 11.41
N GLN A 29 13.48 -5.81 12.49
CA GLN A 29 14.85 -6.33 12.45
C GLN A 29 14.92 -7.66 11.73
N TYR A 30 13.98 -8.56 12.00
CA TYR A 30 13.89 -9.86 11.33
C TYR A 30 13.65 -9.73 9.82
N SER A 31 12.82 -8.79 9.41
CA SER A 31 12.59 -8.48 7.99
C SER A 31 13.89 -8.03 7.31
N LYS A 32 14.62 -7.12 7.94
CA LYS A 32 15.94 -6.67 7.43
C LYS A 32 16.94 -7.81 7.32
N LEU A 33 17.02 -8.63 8.35
CA LEU A 33 17.95 -9.78 8.38
C LEU A 33 17.66 -10.78 7.26
N LEU A 34 16.38 -11.08 7.01
CA LEU A 34 16.02 -12.07 5.98
C LEU A 34 16.25 -11.60 4.55
N ARG A 35 16.09 -10.33 4.29
CA ARG A 35 16.19 -9.79 2.94
C ARG A 35 17.56 -9.21 2.63
N GLY A 36 18.23 -8.63 3.62
CA GLY A 36 19.60 -8.13 3.51
C GLY A 36 19.79 -7.05 2.42
N SER A 37 18.73 -6.36 2.03
CA SER A 37 18.76 -5.39 0.95
C SER A 37 18.59 -3.97 1.49
N GLU A 38 19.30 -3.03 0.89
CA GLU A 38 19.10 -1.61 1.09
C GLU A 38 17.99 -1.05 0.18
N ASP A 39 17.67 -1.75 -0.90
CA ASP A 39 16.57 -1.41 -1.78
C ASP A 39 15.23 -1.68 -1.11
N LEU A 40 14.48 -0.61 -0.83
CA LEU A 40 13.18 -0.68 -0.17
C LEU A 40 12.14 -1.42 -1.01
N ALA A 41 12.26 -1.41 -2.32
CA ALA A 41 11.39 -2.16 -3.22
C ALA A 41 11.48 -3.68 -3.00
N ALA A 42 12.61 -4.19 -2.49
CA ALA A 42 12.75 -5.59 -2.12
C ALA A 42 11.83 -6.00 -0.95
N TYR A 43 11.43 -5.07 -0.11
CA TYR A 43 10.55 -5.33 1.04
C TYR A 43 9.07 -5.17 0.70
N PHE A 44 8.75 -4.17 -0.07
CA PHE A 44 7.38 -3.81 -0.39
C PHE A 44 7.31 -3.15 -1.76
N SER A 45 6.46 -3.69 -2.61
CA SER A 45 6.05 -3.03 -3.85
C SER A 45 4.64 -2.46 -3.65
N PRO A 46 4.40 -1.20 -3.99
CA PRO A 46 3.06 -0.65 -3.96
C PRO A 46 2.14 -1.25 -5.03
N ALA A 47 2.70 -1.78 -6.13
CA ALA A 47 1.94 -2.48 -7.16
C ALA A 47 1.53 -3.88 -6.70
N GLU A 48 0.26 -4.20 -6.83
CA GLU A 48 -0.34 -5.45 -6.37
C GLU A 48 -0.79 -6.31 -7.55
N ASN A 49 -0.80 -7.63 -7.34
CA ASN A 49 -1.39 -8.55 -8.31
C ASN A 49 -2.93 -8.44 -8.26
N PRO A 50 -3.60 -8.04 -9.35
CA PRO A 50 -5.05 -7.89 -9.37
C PRO A 50 -5.80 -9.22 -9.24
N PHE A 51 -5.20 -10.32 -9.67
CA PHE A 51 -5.87 -11.61 -9.81
C PHE A 51 -5.48 -12.65 -8.75
N GLU A 52 -4.35 -12.47 -8.03
CA GLU A 52 -3.85 -13.40 -7.01
C GLU A 52 -3.81 -14.87 -7.49
N ALA A 53 -4.62 -15.75 -6.87
CA ALA A 53 -4.68 -17.17 -7.22
C ALA A 53 -5.45 -17.47 -8.53
N ARG A 54 -5.85 -16.45 -9.29
CA ARG A 54 -6.66 -16.60 -10.52
C ARG A 54 -5.98 -16.01 -11.75
N GLU A 55 -4.66 -15.92 -11.73
CA GLU A 55 -3.86 -15.30 -12.80
C GLU A 55 -4.11 -15.92 -14.18
N GLU A 56 -4.29 -17.23 -14.25
CA GLU A 56 -4.60 -17.98 -15.48
C GLU A 56 -5.89 -17.54 -16.19
N LYS A 57 -6.80 -16.91 -15.46
CA LYS A 57 -8.02 -16.32 -15.97
C LYS A 57 -7.98 -14.80 -16.05
N GLY A 58 -6.82 -14.23 -15.80
CA GLY A 58 -6.60 -12.79 -15.85
C GLY A 58 -6.43 -12.29 -17.27
N LYS A 59 -7.14 -11.23 -17.61
CA LYS A 59 -7.03 -10.53 -18.90
C LYS A 59 -6.80 -9.05 -18.67
N VAL A 60 -6.06 -8.46 -19.57
CA VAL A 60 -5.77 -7.01 -19.59
C VAL A 60 -6.48 -6.41 -20.79
N LEU A 61 -7.42 -5.53 -20.54
CA LEU A 61 -8.01 -4.69 -21.59
C LEU A 61 -7.15 -3.43 -21.69
N ASN A 62 -6.27 -3.42 -22.69
CA ASN A 62 -5.29 -2.36 -22.87
C ASN A 62 -5.81 -1.33 -23.90
N GLY A 63 -6.03 -0.10 -23.45
CA GLY A 63 -6.34 1.03 -24.33
C GLY A 63 -5.06 1.54 -24.99
N ILE A 64 -4.96 1.36 -26.30
CA ILE A 64 -3.79 1.78 -27.08
C ILE A 64 -3.89 3.26 -27.41
N VAL A 65 -2.95 4.03 -26.88
CA VAL A 65 -2.79 5.46 -27.16
C VAL A 65 -1.50 5.68 -27.97
N LYS A 66 -1.59 6.36 -29.08
CA LYS A 66 -0.44 6.68 -29.94
C LYS A 66 -0.45 8.15 -30.34
N ASN A 67 0.66 8.85 -30.15
CA ASN A 67 0.78 10.28 -30.43
C ASN A 67 -0.36 11.10 -29.78
N GLY A 68 -0.72 10.76 -28.53
CA GLY A 68 -1.77 11.42 -27.77
C GLY A 68 -3.20 11.15 -28.26
N LYS A 69 -3.44 10.15 -29.11
CA LYS A 69 -4.77 9.76 -29.61
C LYS A 69 -5.09 8.33 -29.20
N PHE A 70 -6.30 8.10 -28.74
CA PHE A 70 -6.82 6.76 -28.53
C PHE A 70 -7.07 6.08 -29.89
N LEU A 71 -6.62 4.83 -30.02
CA LEU A 71 -6.81 4.05 -31.25
C LEU A 71 -7.88 2.97 -31.08
N ARG A 72 -7.72 2.10 -30.08
CA ARG A 72 -8.59 0.94 -29.81
C ARG A 72 -8.25 0.30 -28.48
N PHE A 73 -9.09 -0.64 -28.03
CA PHE A 73 -8.71 -1.60 -27.02
C PHE A 73 -8.13 -2.87 -27.65
N GLU A 74 -7.13 -3.42 -26.99
CA GLU A 74 -6.59 -4.75 -27.26
C GLU A 74 -6.76 -5.63 -26.02
N LEU A 75 -7.15 -6.89 -26.23
CA LEU A 75 -7.26 -7.86 -25.16
C LEU A 75 -5.98 -8.67 -25.08
N GLU A 76 -5.33 -8.63 -23.95
CA GLU A 76 -4.06 -9.29 -23.70
C GLU A 76 -4.19 -10.29 -22.55
N ASP A 77 -3.29 -11.29 -22.53
CA ASP A 77 -3.13 -12.15 -21.37
C ASP A 77 -2.40 -11.41 -20.25
N PHE A 78 -2.86 -11.61 -19.02
CA PHE A 78 -2.16 -11.05 -17.87
C PHE A 78 -0.77 -11.65 -17.73
N SER A 79 0.23 -10.82 -17.50
CA SER A 79 1.59 -11.23 -17.18
C SER A 79 1.99 -10.75 -15.80
N ARG A 80 2.42 -11.69 -14.96
CA ARG A 80 2.89 -11.38 -13.61
C ARG A 80 4.16 -10.51 -13.61
N THR A 81 4.98 -10.62 -14.65
CA THR A 81 6.20 -9.81 -14.81
C THR A 81 5.92 -8.34 -15.05
N LEU A 82 4.73 -8.01 -15.57
CA LEU A 82 4.29 -6.65 -15.85
C LEU A 82 3.51 -5.99 -14.70
N ILE A 83 3.43 -6.61 -13.52
CA ILE A 83 2.75 -6.01 -12.36
C ILE A 83 3.26 -4.61 -12.04
N PRO A 84 4.59 -4.35 -12.00
CA PRO A 84 5.10 -2.99 -11.76
C PRO A 84 4.70 -2.00 -12.84
N GLU A 85 4.53 -2.47 -14.08
CA GLU A 85 4.22 -1.63 -15.23
C GLU A 85 2.72 -1.27 -15.30
N TYR A 86 1.84 -2.18 -14.83
CA TYR A 86 0.41 -1.89 -14.77
C TYR A 86 0.05 -0.84 -13.71
N LEU A 87 0.82 -0.70 -12.64
CA LEU A 87 0.52 0.17 -11.50
C LEU A 87 -0.88 -0.09 -10.91
N TYR A 88 -1.25 -1.37 -10.76
CA TYR A 88 -2.51 -1.72 -10.12
C TYR A 88 -2.35 -1.75 -8.60
N ARG A 89 -3.36 -1.24 -7.91
CA ARG A 89 -3.50 -1.35 -6.46
C ARG A 89 -4.95 -1.56 -6.09
N ARG A 90 -5.20 -2.49 -5.16
CA ARG A 90 -6.55 -2.73 -4.64
C ARG A 90 -6.99 -1.54 -3.76
N PRO A 91 -8.20 -1.00 -3.98
CA PRO A 91 -8.71 0.06 -3.13
C PRO A 91 -8.89 -0.44 -1.69
N PRO A 92 -8.62 0.42 -0.70
CA PRO A 92 -8.84 0.08 0.70
C PRO A 92 -10.35 -0.01 0.98
N GLY A 93 -10.88 -1.23 1.06
CA GLY A 93 -12.28 -1.50 1.34
C GLY A 93 -13.22 -1.43 0.13
N ALA A 94 -14.45 -1.89 0.31
CA ALA A 94 -15.45 -2.06 -0.76
C ALA A 94 -15.88 -0.73 -1.43
N ASN A 95 -15.80 0.38 -0.70
CA ASN A 95 -16.18 1.72 -1.16
C ASN A 95 -14.96 2.63 -1.43
N GLY A 96 -13.75 2.08 -1.37
CA GLY A 96 -12.54 2.85 -1.64
C GLY A 96 -12.55 3.39 -3.06
N THR A 97 -12.28 4.67 -3.22
CA THR A 97 -12.03 5.27 -4.52
C THR A 97 -10.70 4.75 -5.03
N ASN A 98 -10.72 4.11 -6.20
CA ASN A 98 -9.51 3.80 -6.91
C ASN A 98 -8.88 5.11 -7.38
N THR A 99 -7.67 5.32 -6.94
CA THR A 99 -6.83 6.45 -7.35
C THR A 99 -5.69 6.00 -8.25
N VAL A 100 -5.76 4.79 -8.75
CA VAL A 100 -4.70 4.15 -9.56
C VAL A 100 -5.06 4.17 -11.04
N PRO A 101 -4.06 4.30 -11.94
CA PRO A 101 -4.33 4.35 -13.37
C PRO A 101 -4.92 3.04 -13.92
N THR A 102 -4.54 1.90 -13.36
CA THR A 102 -5.09 0.59 -13.75
C THR A 102 -6.19 0.14 -12.80
N LEU A 103 -7.32 -0.29 -13.33
CA LEU A 103 -8.51 -0.59 -12.57
C LEU A 103 -8.96 -2.04 -12.78
N TYR A 104 -9.47 -2.67 -11.71
CA TYR A 104 -10.20 -3.93 -11.84
C TYR A 104 -11.59 -3.68 -12.42
N VAL A 105 -11.94 -4.42 -13.48
CA VAL A 105 -13.20 -4.24 -14.19
C VAL A 105 -14.36 -4.93 -13.47
N ASN A 106 -15.41 -4.19 -13.20
CA ASN A 106 -16.68 -4.78 -12.79
C ASN A 106 -17.48 -5.20 -14.02
N THR A 107 -17.33 -6.45 -14.46
CA THR A 107 -18.03 -6.98 -15.65
C THR A 107 -19.54 -7.03 -15.52
N LYS A 108 -20.10 -6.91 -14.31
CA LYS A 108 -21.55 -6.85 -14.07
C LYS A 108 -22.13 -5.45 -14.16
N ASP A 109 -21.29 -4.45 -14.03
CA ASP A 109 -21.65 -3.03 -14.01
C ASP A 109 -20.49 -2.21 -14.57
N PRO A 110 -20.27 -2.20 -15.91
CA PRO A 110 -19.17 -1.47 -16.55
C PRO A 110 -19.19 0.04 -16.25
N ASP A 111 -20.36 0.64 -16.09
CA ASP A 111 -20.52 2.06 -15.76
C ASP A 111 -19.79 2.46 -14.47
N LYS A 112 -19.73 1.56 -13.49
CA LYS A 112 -18.94 1.80 -12.28
C LYS A 112 -17.45 1.90 -12.56
N THR A 113 -16.97 1.11 -13.51
CA THR A 113 -15.56 1.17 -13.93
C THR A 113 -15.30 2.44 -14.70
N SER A 114 -16.19 2.82 -15.61
CA SER A 114 -16.10 4.09 -16.40
C SER A 114 -16.01 5.32 -15.50
N LYS A 115 -16.87 5.40 -14.49
CA LYS A 115 -16.82 6.50 -13.50
C LYS A 115 -15.48 6.56 -12.77
N LYS A 116 -14.89 5.40 -12.45
CA LYS A 116 -13.57 5.34 -11.82
C LYS A 116 -12.45 5.71 -12.78
N ILE A 117 -12.55 5.37 -14.06
CA ILE A 117 -11.60 5.81 -15.08
C ILE A 117 -11.56 7.34 -15.12
N ARG A 118 -12.70 8.01 -15.26
CA ARG A 118 -12.79 9.47 -15.25
C ARG A 118 -12.20 10.07 -13.97
N GLN A 119 -12.53 9.49 -12.82
CA GLN A 119 -11.99 9.95 -11.54
C GLN A 119 -10.48 9.77 -11.44
N SER A 120 -9.93 8.67 -11.95
CA SER A 120 -8.48 8.42 -11.98
C SER A 120 -7.77 9.44 -12.85
N MET A 121 -8.33 9.80 -14.00
CA MET A 121 -7.76 10.84 -14.87
C MET A 121 -7.58 12.16 -14.15
N VAL A 122 -8.59 12.59 -13.39
CA VAL A 122 -8.53 13.84 -12.59
C VAL A 122 -7.54 13.72 -11.43
N ASN A 123 -7.64 12.63 -10.65
CA ASN A 123 -6.83 12.46 -9.44
C ASN A 123 -5.34 12.32 -9.71
N TYR A 124 -4.96 11.72 -10.84
CA TYR A 124 -3.57 11.51 -11.24
C TYR A 124 -3.06 12.56 -12.22
N SER A 125 -3.88 13.56 -12.58
CA SER A 125 -3.55 14.51 -13.66
C SER A 125 -3.03 13.76 -14.88
N LEU A 126 -3.77 12.72 -15.29
CA LEU A 126 -3.38 11.88 -16.41
C LEU A 126 -3.67 12.62 -17.73
N ASP A 127 -2.69 13.31 -18.21
CA ASP A 127 -2.72 14.18 -19.40
C ASP A 127 -2.24 13.48 -20.69
N PHE A 128 -2.35 12.14 -20.74
CA PHE A 128 -1.84 11.34 -21.86
C PHE A 128 -2.79 11.24 -23.05
N ILE A 129 -4.03 11.68 -22.89
CA ILE A 129 -5.09 11.58 -23.89
C ILE A 129 -6.04 12.78 -23.77
N PRO A 130 -6.49 13.39 -24.87
CA PRO A 130 -7.53 14.41 -24.86
C PRO A 130 -8.85 13.88 -24.30
N GLU A 131 -9.66 14.78 -23.70
CA GLU A 131 -10.94 14.42 -23.09
C GLU A 131 -11.92 13.77 -24.10
N GLU A 132 -11.95 14.25 -25.33
CA GLU A 132 -12.79 13.70 -26.40
C GLU A 132 -12.42 12.24 -26.74
N ASP A 133 -11.12 11.95 -26.81
CA ASP A 133 -10.61 10.61 -27.07
C ASP A 133 -10.86 9.69 -25.86
N LEU A 134 -10.78 10.22 -24.64
CA LEU A 134 -11.13 9.49 -23.44
C LEU A 134 -12.60 9.09 -23.41
N GLU A 135 -13.50 10.01 -23.72
CA GLU A 135 -14.94 9.70 -23.78
C GLU A 135 -15.25 8.67 -24.86
N THR A 136 -14.56 8.75 -26.00
CA THR A 136 -14.64 7.72 -27.06
C THR A 136 -14.18 6.35 -26.54
N ALA A 137 -13.04 6.30 -25.83
CA ALA A 137 -12.55 5.07 -25.23
C ALA A 137 -13.54 4.49 -24.22
N ILE A 138 -14.14 5.36 -23.39
CA ILE A 138 -15.12 4.94 -22.38
C ILE A 138 -16.38 4.37 -23.06
N GLN A 139 -16.90 4.97 -24.10
CA GLN A 139 -18.04 4.44 -24.84
C GLN A 139 -17.76 3.04 -25.39
N ILE A 140 -16.61 2.85 -26.04
CA ILE A 140 -16.18 1.56 -26.56
C ILE A 140 -16.04 0.52 -25.43
N PHE A 141 -15.51 0.95 -24.26
CA PHE A 141 -15.40 0.10 -23.08
C PHE A 141 -16.77 -0.32 -22.53
N GLU A 142 -17.74 0.58 -22.47
CA GLU A 142 -19.11 0.29 -21.96
C GLU A 142 -19.86 -0.68 -22.88
N GLU A 143 -19.59 -0.65 -24.18
CA GLU A 143 -20.14 -1.57 -25.17
C GLU A 143 -19.37 -2.90 -25.28
N TYR A 144 -18.25 -3.05 -24.54
CA TYR A 144 -17.42 -4.25 -24.65
C TYR A 144 -18.10 -5.47 -24.02
N GLU A 145 -18.19 -6.55 -24.78
CA GLU A 145 -18.76 -7.82 -24.33
C GLU A 145 -17.72 -8.65 -23.52
N PHE A 146 -17.86 -8.63 -22.19
CA PHE A 146 -16.98 -9.38 -21.31
C PHE A 146 -17.37 -10.85 -21.21
N ASN A 147 -16.42 -11.75 -21.48
CA ASN A 147 -16.60 -13.17 -21.19
C ASN A 147 -16.55 -13.41 -19.67
N LYS A 148 -17.59 -14.06 -19.12
CA LYS A 148 -17.76 -14.30 -17.67
C LYS A 148 -16.78 -15.31 -17.08
N ASP A 149 -16.06 -16.05 -17.91
CA ASP A 149 -15.06 -17.03 -17.47
C ASP A 149 -13.73 -16.39 -17.08
N PHE A 150 -13.53 -15.11 -17.40
CA PHE A 150 -12.30 -14.34 -17.16
C PHE A 150 -12.51 -13.19 -16.20
N TYR A 151 -11.39 -12.74 -15.63
CA TYR A 151 -11.29 -11.55 -14.81
C TYR A 151 -10.49 -10.48 -15.58
N TYR A 152 -10.87 -9.22 -15.47
CA TYR A 152 -10.28 -8.17 -16.29
C TYR A 152 -9.74 -7.03 -15.44
N ILE A 153 -8.61 -6.50 -15.89
CA ILE A 153 -8.19 -5.14 -15.56
C ILE A 153 -8.24 -4.30 -16.82
N ILE A 154 -8.46 -2.99 -16.65
CA ILE A 154 -8.31 -2.00 -17.70
C ILE A 154 -7.13 -1.10 -17.39
N THR A 155 -6.29 -0.89 -18.39
CA THR A 155 -5.15 0.00 -18.36
C THR A 155 -4.97 0.66 -19.71
N PHE A 156 -3.97 1.55 -19.84
CA PHE A 156 -3.62 2.16 -21.13
C PHE A 156 -2.12 2.02 -21.37
N SER A 157 -1.75 1.85 -22.62
CA SER A 157 -0.37 1.98 -23.06
C SER A 157 -0.22 3.21 -23.97
N ILE A 158 0.83 3.98 -23.73
CA ILE A 158 1.14 5.24 -24.40
C ILE A 158 2.39 5.01 -25.24
N ASP A 159 2.26 5.09 -26.55
CA ASP A 159 3.35 4.80 -27.50
C ASP A 159 4.07 3.47 -27.22
N GLY A 160 3.29 2.45 -26.83
CA GLY A 160 3.77 1.10 -26.54
C GLY A 160 4.33 0.88 -25.13
N LYS A 161 4.19 1.85 -24.22
CA LYS A 161 4.65 1.77 -22.82
C LYS A 161 3.47 1.86 -21.88
N TYR A 162 3.48 1.01 -20.85
CA TYR A 162 2.50 1.08 -19.75
C TYR A 162 2.80 2.23 -18.78
N PHE A 163 1.84 2.56 -17.92
CA PHE A 163 1.99 3.64 -16.94
C PHE A 163 3.22 3.51 -16.05
N GLY A 164 3.56 2.29 -15.62
CA GLY A 164 4.70 2.03 -14.77
C GLY A 164 6.07 2.24 -15.41
N GLU A 165 6.13 2.44 -16.73
CA GLU A 165 7.36 2.79 -17.45
C GLU A 165 7.61 4.31 -17.48
N PHE A 166 6.71 5.11 -16.90
CA PHE A 166 6.85 6.56 -16.83
C PHE A 166 7.06 6.99 -15.37
N GLU A 167 8.20 7.57 -15.08
CA GLU A 167 8.59 8.04 -13.74
C GLU A 167 7.51 8.94 -13.10
N LYS A 168 6.91 9.85 -13.87
CA LYS A 168 5.85 10.74 -13.39
C LYS A 168 4.65 10.00 -12.78
N TYR A 169 4.27 8.85 -13.36
CA TYR A 169 3.14 8.07 -12.85
C TYR A 169 3.56 7.14 -11.71
N GLN A 170 4.80 6.64 -11.72
CA GLN A 170 5.36 5.89 -10.59
C GLN A 170 5.37 6.75 -9.32
N ILE A 171 5.87 7.99 -9.39
CA ILE A 171 5.93 8.91 -8.25
C ILE A 171 4.54 9.13 -7.66
N VAL A 172 3.56 9.49 -8.48
CA VAL A 172 2.18 9.72 -8.01
C VAL A 172 1.58 8.44 -7.42
N PHE A 173 1.82 7.29 -8.05
CA PHE A 173 1.33 6.01 -7.55
C PHE A 173 1.92 5.64 -6.19
N GLU A 174 3.22 5.85 -6.00
CA GLU A 174 3.90 5.62 -4.74
C GLU A 174 3.40 6.56 -3.65
N GLU A 175 3.29 7.86 -3.94
CA GLU A 175 2.74 8.82 -2.99
C GLU A 175 1.34 8.42 -2.51
N GLU A 176 0.45 8.03 -3.41
CA GLU A 176 -0.89 7.55 -3.06
C GLU A 176 -0.84 6.24 -2.26
N ALA A 177 0.11 5.34 -2.57
CA ALA A 177 0.31 4.10 -1.83
C ALA A 177 0.71 4.34 -0.38
N TYR A 178 1.55 5.34 -0.13
CA TYR A 178 2.00 5.71 1.21
C TYR A 178 1.02 6.59 1.98
N LYS A 179 0.08 7.22 1.30
CA LYS A 179 -0.89 8.16 1.89
C LYS A 179 -1.67 7.55 3.06
N LYS A 180 -2.02 6.26 2.99
CA LYS A 180 -2.71 5.53 4.07
C LYS A 180 -1.98 5.56 5.42
N TYR A 181 -0.65 5.73 5.42
CA TYR A 181 0.19 5.72 6.62
C TYR A 181 0.22 7.07 7.34
N TYR A 182 -0.17 8.14 6.66
CA TYR A 182 -0.15 9.48 7.26
C TYR A 182 -1.42 10.29 7.05
N GLN A 183 -2.35 9.87 6.20
CA GLN A 183 -3.58 10.60 5.92
C GLN A 183 -4.80 9.68 5.95
N LYS A 184 -5.80 10.08 6.71
CA LYS A 184 -7.15 9.48 6.76
C LYS A 184 -8.18 10.60 6.72
N ASN A 185 -9.47 10.25 6.56
CA ASN A 185 -10.56 11.24 6.47
C ASN A 185 -10.66 12.17 7.69
N TYR A 186 -10.13 11.73 8.84
CA TYR A 186 -10.21 12.43 10.13
C TYR A 186 -8.89 13.05 10.59
N GLY A 187 -7.83 13.01 9.81
CA GLY A 187 -6.57 13.66 10.18
C GLY A 187 -5.37 13.35 9.28
N LYS A 188 -4.35 14.19 9.41
CA LYS A 188 -3.06 14.05 8.73
C LYS A 188 -1.93 14.05 9.77
N THR A 189 -1.08 13.02 9.76
CA THR A 189 -0.06 12.73 10.77
C THR A 189 1.31 12.45 10.17
N ARG A 190 1.77 13.31 9.27
CA ARG A 190 3.14 13.35 8.75
C ARG A 190 3.91 14.46 9.46
N LYS A 191 5.08 14.16 10.04
CA LYS A 191 5.88 15.14 10.76
C LYS A 191 7.37 14.95 10.46
N GLU A 192 8.02 16.02 10.09
CA GLU A 192 9.47 16.05 9.84
C GLU A 192 10.29 16.15 11.13
N ASN A 193 11.55 15.72 11.07
CA ASN A 193 12.52 15.82 12.16
C ASN A 193 12.03 15.22 13.48
N GLN A 194 11.35 14.07 13.42
CA GLN A 194 10.97 13.30 14.60
C GLN A 194 11.79 12.03 14.70
N LEU A 195 12.06 11.57 15.92
CA LEU A 195 12.72 10.29 16.15
C LEU A 195 11.80 9.14 15.71
N CYS A 196 12.29 8.31 14.79
CA CYS A 196 11.61 7.07 14.42
C CYS A 196 11.74 6.05 15.56
N ALA A 197 10.61 5.44 15.95
CA ALA A 197 10.58 4.44 17.04
C ALA A 197 11.34 3.14 16.71
N LEU A 198 11.61 2.86 15.43
CA LEU A 198 12.28 1.65 14.98
C LEU A 198 13.78 1.83 14.73
N THR A 199 14.15 2.96 14.14
CA THR A 199 15.54 3.24 13.75
C THR A 199 16.29 4.13 14.75
N ASN A 200 15.55 4.78 15.66
CA ASN A 200 16.06 5.78 16.61
C ASN A 200 16.83 6.93 15.92
N LYS A 201 16.49 7.24 14.66
CA LYS A 201 17.07 8.32 13.88
C LYS A 201 16.04 9.41 13.61
N PRO A 202 16.45 10.69 13.55
CA PRO A 202 15.57 11.76 13.09
C PRO A 202 15.16 11.53 11.62
N ALA A 203 13.87 11.62 11.33
CA ALA A 203 13.33 11.42 9.99
C ALA A 203 11.95 12.06 9.83
N THR A 204 11.42 12.06 8.62
CA THR A 204 9.98 12.23 8.40
C THR A 204 9.26 10.99 8.86
N VAL A 205 8.29 11.14 9.79
CA VAL A 205 7.56 10.03 10.39
C VAL A 205 6.07 10.10 10.08
N TYR A 206 5.47 8.92 10.03
CA TYR A 206 4.05 8.68 9.86
C TYR A 206 3.45 8.11 11.16
N GLY A 207 2.21 8.43 11.47
CA GLY A 207 1.56 7.99 12.70
C GLY A 207 0.41 7.00 12.52
N PHE A 208 0.01 6.69 11.27
CA PHE A 208 -1.03 5.71 10.98
C PHE A 208 -0.47 4.38 10.44
N VAL A 209 0.75 4.06 10.79
CA VAL A 209 1.37 2.80 10.36
C VAL A 209 0.77 1.65 11.16
N ASP A 210 -0.06 0.86 10.49
CA ASP A 210 -0.72 -0.33 11.03
C ASP A 210 -0.14 -1.59 10.41
N THR A 211 0.82 -2.18 11.09
CA THR A 211 1.49 -3.37 10.56
C THR A 211 0.93 -4.68 11.06
N LEU A 212 0.29 -4.68 12.25
CA LEU A 212 -0.16 -5.90 12.92
C LEU A 212 -1.63 -5.83 13.38
N GLY A 213 -2.43 -4.92 12.81
CA GLY A 213 -3.79 -4.67 13.28
C GLY A 213 -3.86 -3.80 14.55
N PHE A 214 -2.72 -3.29 15.02
CA PHE A 214 -2.67 -2.30 16.09
C PHE A 214 -2.90 -0.91 15.50
N THR A 215 -4.15 -0.56 15.29
CA THR A 215 -4.47 0.78 14.77
C THR A 215 -4.56 1.77 15.91
N VAL A 216 -3.99 2.95 15.70
CA VAL A 216 -4.23 4.12 16.57
C VAL A 216 -5.71 4.55 16.54
N ASP A 217 -6.51 3.94 15.67
CA ASP A 217 -7.94 4.18 15.52
C ASP A 217 -8.78 3.51 16.60
N SER A 218 -8.25 2.49 17.28
CA SER A 218 -8.97 1.86 18.40
C SER A 218 -8.96 2.79 19.62
N GLU A 219 -10.10 2.90 20.29
CA GLU A 219 -10.25 3.78 21.45
C GLU A 219 -9.26 3.48 22.58
N SER A 220 -8.87 2.21 22.74
CA SER A 220 -7.90 1.76 23.73
C SER A 220 -6.49 2.33 23.54
N PHE A 221 -6.14 2.78 22.34
CA PHE A 221 -4.84 3.38 22.02
C PHE A 221 -4.87 4.91 21.99
N ARG A 222 -6.04 5.52 22.14
CA ARG A 222 -6.21 6.99 22.07
C ARG A 222 -5.71 7.65 23.35
N ARG A 223 -4.58 8.30 23.27
CA ARG A 223 -4.09 9.23 24.31
C ARG A 223 -4.46 10.67 23.95
N ASN A 224 -4.57 11.54 24.92
CA ASN A 224 -4.78 13.00 24.75
C ASN A 224 -6.07 13.37 24.00
N SER A 225 -7.22 12.77 24.34
CA SER A 225 -8.52 13.06 23.69
C SER A 225 -8.50 12.85 22.18
N PHE A 226 -7.62 12.02 21.72
CA PHE A 226 -7.40 11.60 20.33
C PHE A 226 -7.43 12.74 19.31
N ASP A 227 -6.36 13.49 19.25
CA ASP A 227 -6.06 14.32 18.09
C ASP A 227 -5.34 13.45 17.05
N ALA A 228 -6.03 13.08 15.98
CA ALA A 228 -5.48 12.26 14.89
C ALA A 228 -4.23 12.89 14.26
N ASN A 229 -4.12 14.21 14.25
CA ASN A 229 -2.95 14.91 13.72
C ASN A 229 -1.71 14.72 14.60
N LYS A 230 -1.87 14.25 15.83
CA LYS A 230 -0.79 13.92 16.77
C LYS A 230 -0.52 12.41 16.87
N ALA A 231 -1.13 11.58 16.06
CA ALA A 231 -0.93 10.13 16.10
C ALA A 231 0.55 9.74 15.94
N TYR A 232 1.36 10.52 15.22
CA TYR A 232 2.81 10.32 15.11
C TYR A 232 3.53 10.35 16.48
N THR A 233 2.95 10.93 17.53
CA THR A 233 3.56 10.94 18.87
C THR A 233 3.40 9.61 19.61
N MET A 234 2.55 8.73 19.12
CA MET A 234 2.29 7.42 19.74
C MET A 234 3.30 6.37 19.29
N PHE A 235 3.44 6.21 17.97
CA PHE A 235 4.40 5.29 17.38
C PHE A 235 4.90 5.88 16.05
N PRO A 236 5.90 6.78 16.11
CA PRO A 236 6.47 7.42 14.92
C PRO A 236 7.27 6.40 14.10
N VAL A 237 6.86 6.14 12.88
CA VAL A 237 7.58 5.27 11.95
C VAL A 237 8.07 6.09 10.78
N SER A 238 9.38 6.02 10.52
CA SER A 238 9.97 6.75 9.40
C SER A 238 9.49 6.22 8.06
N GLU A 239 9.47 7.09 7.08
CA GLU A 239 9.11 6.80 5.69
C GLU A 239 9.88 5.59 5.15
N GLU A 240 11.19 5.50 5.44
CA GLU A 240 12.05 4.37 5.06
C GLU A 240 11.73 3.07 5.82
N ALA A 241 11.22 3.15 7.04
CA ALA A 241 10.91 1.97 7.83
C ALA A 241 9.56 1.33 7.45
N VAL A 242 8.66 2.07 6.82
CA VAL A 242 7.35 1.58 6.40
C VAL A 242 7.43 0.39 5.44
N PRO A 243 8.20 0.43 4.33
CA PRO A 243 8.33 -0.71 3.42
C PRO A 243 8.85 -1.96 4.11
N ILE A 244 9.83 -1.79 5.00
CA ILE A 244 10.43 -2.91 5.75
C ILE A 244 9.40 -3.56 6.68
N LEU A 245 8.56 -2.76 7.34
CA LEU A 245 7.46 -3.28 8.15
C LEU A 245 6.38 -3.97 7.32
N GLU A 246 6.02 -3.45 6.16
CA GLU A 246 5.06 -4.11 5.26
C GLU A 246 5.62 -5.46 4.76
N GLY A 247 6.91 -5.51 4.42
CA GLY A 247 7.60 -6.77 4.12
C GLY A 247 7.57 -7.75 5.30
N ALA A 248 7.77 -7.25 6.52
CA ALA A 248 7.67 -8.02 7.75
C ALA A 248 6.26 -8.60 7.97
N ARG A 249 5.22 -7.85 7.65
CA ARG A 249 3.83 -8.33 7.71
C ARG A 249 3.61 -9.53 6.78
N GLY A 250 4.14 -9.45 5.56
CA GLY A 250 4.10 -10.58 4.62
C GLY A 250 4.76 -11.84 5.18
N ILE A 251 5.94 -11.70 5.80
CA ILE A 251 6.67 -12.79 6.46
C ILE A 251 5.85 -13.36 7.64
N LEU A 252 5.30 -12.49 8.47
CA LEU A 252 4.48 -12.90 9.62
C LEU A 252 3.30 -13.77 9.19
N LEU A 253 2.57 -13.35 8.17
CA LEU A 253 1.38 -14.04 7.70
C LEU A 253 1.70 -15.36 6.97
N SER A 254 2.81 -15.41 6.24
CA SER A 254 3.16 -16.57 5.39
C SER A 254 4.04 -17.61 6.08
N ARG A 255 4.90 -17.21 7.03
CA ARG A 255 5.93 -18.08 7.60
C ARG A 255 5.88 -18.23 9.11
N LEU A 256 5.42 -17.20 9.81
CA LEU A 256 5.46 -17.14 11.27
C LEU A 256 4.09 -17.37 11.92
N SER A 257 3.04 -17.54 11.15
CA SER A 257 1.68 -17.77 11.66
C SER A 257 1.23 -19.21 11.43
N ALA A 258 0.54 -19.76 12.41
CA ALA A 258 -0.07 -21.09 12.35
C ALA A 258 -1.41 -21.10 13.06
N HIS A 259 -2.18 -22.19 12.87
CA HIS A 259 -3.43 -22.41 13.57
C HIS A 259 -3.26 -23.47 14.67
N PHE A 260 -3.84 -23.22 15.82
CA PHE A 260 -3.90 -24.13 16.95
C PHE A 260 -5.35 -24.51 17.19
N PHE A 261 -5.64 -25.82 17.30
CA PHE A 261 -7.00 -26.34 17.45
C PHE A 261 -8.02 -25.75 16.44
N GLY A 262 -7.61 -25.67 15.17
CA GLY A 262 -8.49 -25.31 14.06
C GLY A 262 -8.88 -23.83 13.93
N SER A 263 -9.14 -23.12 15.01
CA SER A 263 -9.66 -21.75 14.98
C SER A 263 -8.73 -20.68 15.56
N LEU A 264 -7.86 -21.04 16.49
CA LEU A 264 -6.94 -20.09 17.10
C LEU A 264 -5.73 -19.84 16.22
N LYS A 265 -5.65 -18.68 15.60
CA LYS A 265 -4.48 -18.25 14.84
C LYS A 265 -3.47 -17.61 15.79
N TYR A 266 -2.22 -18.05 15.73
CA TYR A 266 -1.12 -17.47 16.47
C TYR A 266 0.05 -17.14 15.55
N ALA A 267 0.93 -16.27 16.01
CA ALA A 267 2.18 -15.95 15.32
C ALA A 267 3.35 -16.02 16.31
N LEU A 268 4.45 -16.61 15.85
CA LEU A 268 5.71 -16.65 16.58
C LEU A 268 6.63 -15.57 16.02
N ILE A 269 6.93 -14.55 16.82
CA ILE A 269 7.82 -13.48 16.42
C ILE A 269 9.20 -13.74 17.02
N PRO A 270 10.24 -13.95 16.19
CA PRO A 270 11.59 -14.14 16.67
C PRO A 270 12.09 -12.91 17.41
N HIS A 271 12.63 -13.08 18.61
CA HIS A 271 13.33 -12.03 19.32
C HIS A 271 14.83 -12.09 18.96
N ILE A 272 15.32 -11.05 18.31
CA ILE A 272 16.73 -10.97 17.91
C ILE A 272 17.52 -10.46 19.11
N ILE A 273 18.31 -11.34 19.73
CA ILE A 273 19.12 -11.05 20.93
C ILE A 273 20.41 -10.32 20.54
N PHE A 274 20.95 -10.61 19.37
CA PHE A 274 22.13 -9.92 18.86
C PHE A 274 21.69 -8.93 17.80
N GLN A 275 22.00 -7.65 18.00
CA GLN A 275 21.95 -6.70 16.90
C GLN A 275 23.24 -6.89 16.10
N PRO A 276 23.21 -7.50 14.91
CA PRO A 276 24.35 -7.38 14.02
C PRO A 276 24.50 -5.90 13.72
N ASP A 277 25.71 -5.40 13.89
CA ASP A 277 26.07 -4.03 13.53
C ASP A 277 25.92 -3.95 12.00
N LEU A 278 24.75 -3.56 11.52
CA LEU A 278 24.45 -3.41 10.08
C LEU A 278 25.16 -2.18 9.47
N SER A 279 26.03 -1.53 10.25
CA SER A 279 26.88 -0.45 9.78
C SER A 279 28.20 -0.91 9.15
N VAL A 280 28.44 -2.23 9.08
CA VAL A 280 29.66 -2.82 8.52
C VAL A 280 29.27 -3.86 7.47
N ALA A 281 28.64 -3.41 6.39
CA ALA A 281 28.51 -4.21 5.16
C ALA A 281 28.54 -3.28 3.95
#